data_3b3845b3638cbcb31cf257e8699f1570
#
_entry.id   3b3845b3638cbcb31cf257e8699f1570
#
_cell.length_a   1.000
_cell.length_b   1.000
_cell.length_c   1.000
_cell.angle_alpha   90.00
_cell.angle_beta   90.00
_cell.angle_gamma   90.00
#
_symmetry.space_group_name_H-M   'P 1'
#
loop_
_entity.id
_entity.type
_entity.pdbx_description
1 polymer ?
#
loop_
_entity_poly.entity_id
_entity_poly.type
_entity_poly.pdbx_seq_one_letter_code
_entity_poly.pdbx_strand_id
1 'polypeptide(L)'
;MTRTCLVTGGAGFIGCAISRDLADASDRVVALDNMHPQIHPSQARPAELDERVELRRLDVSLAEDWDSVLTEVAPEVIVHLAAETGTGQSLTEASRHANVNVVGTTQMLDALVRHEIRPDKIVLASSRAVYGEGKWIDAAGHLSYPGQRTHAMLEAGQWDFTGLTPSVQSSTEVKASPANVYAATKFCQENLVTSWCGSFGVTPVLYRLQNVYGPGQSLINPYTGIVSLFARLAKQGQSIPVYEDGQIVRDFVFIDDVASAIVAGVLHSPAAALPYDIGLGERTTIMQVAQAIAEHYGAPAPHVTGQFRDGDVRAAWADTARARQALDWEPRVGVTEGINRLCDWIDAQEGAVPSAPTGTTTEV
;
A
#
# COMPACT_ATOMS: atom_id res chain seq x y z
N MET A 1 -19.95 22.32 -12.69
CA MET A 1 -19.26 22.57 -11.40
C MET A 1 -17.80 22.17 -11.60
N THR A 2 -16.87 23.03 -11.26
CA THR A 2 -15.42 22.76 -11.36
C THR A 2 -15.04 21.80 -10.25
N ARG A 3 -14.55 20.60 -10.58
CA ARG A 3 -14.13 19.61 -9.57
C ARG A 3 -12.66 19.84 -9.19
N THR A 4 -12.39 20.13 -7.93
CA THR A 4 -11.04 20.22 -7.37
C THR A 4 -10.74 18.97 -6.55
N CYS A 5 -9.66 18.27 -6.91
CA CYS A 5 -9.18 17.08 -6.21
C CYS A 5 -7.86 17.42 -5.48
N LEU A 6 -7.80 17.11 -4.18
CA LEU A 6 -6.60 17.23 -3.36
C LEU A 6 -6.04 15.84 -3.08
N VAL A 7 -4.76 15.59 -3.39
CA VAL A 7 -4.09 14.30 -3.20
C VAL A 7 -2.94 14.45 -2.23
N THR A 8 -3.01 13.87 -1.04
CA THR A 8 -1.87 13.81 -0.13
C THR A 8 -0.98 12.62 -0.43
N GLY A 9 0.33 12.74 -0.29
CA GLY A 9 1.29 11.74 -0.80
C GLY A 9 1.27 11.65 -2.32
N GLY A 10 0.91 12.78 -2.97
CA GLY A 10 0.61 12.82 -4.40
C GLY A 10 1.83 12.70 -5.31
N ALA A 11 3.04 12.89 -4.80
CA ALA A 11 4.29 12.64 -5.53
C ALA A 11 4.81 11.21 -5.33
N GLY A 12 4.18 10.41 -4.45
CA GLY A 12 4.53 9.02 -4.20
C GLY A 12 4.09 8.07 -5.32
N PHE A 13 4.42 6.79 -5.18
CA PHE A 13 4.16 5.73 -6.15
C PHE A 13 2.71 5.69 -6.65
N ILE A 14 1.73 5.58 -5.74
CA ILE A 14 0.31 5.54 -6.12
C ILE A 14 -0.16 6.91 -6.59
N GLY A 15 0.30 8.00 -5.97
CA GLY A 15 -0.07 9.36 -6.33
C GLY A 15 0.29 9.70 -7.78
N CYS A 16 1.50 9.34 -8.23
CA CYS A 16 1.91 9.49 -9.62
C CYS A 16 1.04 8.64 -10.56
N ALA A 17 0.76 7.38 -10.19
CA ALA A 17 -0.02 6.47 -11.03
C ALA A 17 -1.46 6.97 -11.30
N ILE A 18 -2.10 7.63 -10.32
CA ILE A 18 -3.46 8.16 -10.49
C ILE A 18 -3.50 9.56 -11.10
N SER A 19 -2.35 10.23 -11.21
CA SER A 19 -2.27 11.67 -11.49
C SER A 19 -2.89 12.08 -12.84
N ARG A 20 -2.62 11.31 -13.89
CA ARG A 20 -3.17 11.57 -15.23
C ARG A 20 -4.68 11.44 -15.27
N ASP A 21 -5.21 10.32 -14.77
CA ASP A 21 -6.64 10.05 -14.82
C ASP A 21 -7.42 11.03 -13.95
N LEU A 22 -6.84 11.47 -12.82
CA LEU A 22 -7.43 12.53 -12.02
C LEU A 22 -7.41 13.88 -12.73
N ALA A 23 -6.33 14.20 -13.44
CA ALA A 23 -6.24 15.44 -14.23
C ALA A 23 -7.20 15.43 -15.44
N ASP A 24 -7.51 14.25 -15.98
CA ASP A 24 -8.54 14.11 -17.03
C ASP A 24 -9.96 14.25 -16.48
N ALA A 25 -10.18 13.90 -15.21
CA ALA A 25 -11.50 13.85 -14.59
C ALA A 25 -11.83 15.07 -13.70
N SER A 26 -10.89 15.99 -13.50
CA SER A 26 -11.01 17.14 -12.59
C SER A 26 -10.51 18.40 -13.25
N ASP A 27 -11.10 19.54 -12.89
CA ASP A 27 -10.67 20.86 -13.43
C ASP A 27 -9.36 21.32 -12.76
N ARG A 28 -9.09 20.87 -11.54
CA ARG A 28 -7.87 21.16 -10.81
C ARG A 28 -7.48 19.97 -9.94
N VAL A 29 -6.20 19.58 -9.99
CA VAL A 29 -5.63 18.57 -9.11
C VAL A 29 -4.43 19.17 -8.37
N VAL A 30 -4.47 19.12 -7.03
CA VAL A 30 -3.39 19.60 -6.17
C VAL A 30 -2.82 18.42 -5.39
N ALA A 31 -1.53 18.15 -5.56
CA ALA A 31 -0.79 17.13 -4.86
C ALA A 31 0.00 17.73 -3.70
N LEU A 32 -0.19 17.20 -2.49
CA LEU A 32 0.59 17.53 -1.29
C LEU A 32 1.59 16.42 -1.02
N ASP A 33 2.87 16.76 -0.88
CA ASP A 33 3.92 15.80 -0.54
C ASP A 33 5.07 16.53 0.17
N ASN A 34 5.61 15.94 1.24
CA ASN A 34 6.76 16.52 1.93
C ASN A 34 8.08 16.20 1.23
N MET A 35 8.03 15.41 0.17
CA MET A 35 9.19 14.98 -0.61
C MET A 35 10.28 14.30 0.24
N HIS A 36 9.85 13.43 1.17
CA HIS A 36 10.77 12.80 2.12
C HIS A 36 11.93 12.09 1.41
N PRO A 37 13.21 12.31 1.82
CA PRO A 37 14.40 11.79 1.11
C PRO A 37 14.44 10.26 0.94
N GLN A 38 13.83 9.51 1.84
CA GLN A 38 13.72 8.04 1.75
C GLN A 38 12.96 7.58 0.49
N ILE A 39 12.04 8.41 0.00
CA ILE A 39 11.21 8.14 -1.18
C ILE A 39 11.67 8.95 -2.38
N HIS A 40 12.06 10.21 -2.14
CA HIS A 40 12.45 11.19 -3.16
C HIS A 40 13.92 11.65 -2.97
N PRO A 41 14.91 10.82 -3.35
CA PRO A 41 16.33 11.17 -3.12
C PRO A 41 16.76 12.46 -3.81
N SER A 42 16.26 12.72 -5.01
CA SER A 42 16.56 13.94 -5.76
C SER A 42 15.77 15.16 -5.30
N GLN A 43 14.71 14.96 -4.53
CA GLN A 43 13.75 16.00 -4.15
C GLN A 43 13.15 16.80 -5.31
N ALA A 44 13.37 16.35 -6.53
CA ALA A 44 12.77 16.92 -7.72
C ALA A 44 11.33 16.42 -7.90
N ARG A 45 10.53 17.18 -8.65
CA ARG A 45 9.22 16.71 -9.10
C ARG A 45 9.39 15.37 -9.84
N PRO A 46 8.65 14.30 -9.48
CA PRO A 46 8.69 13.05 -10.24
C PRO A 46 8.28 13.26 -11.70
N ALA A 47 8.98 12.59 -12.61
CA ALA A 47 8.66 12.65 -14.04
C ALA A 47 7.32 11.95 -14.35
N GLU A 48 6.93 10.99 -13.53
CA GLU A 48 5.67 10.24 -13.62
C GLU A 48 4.46 11.04 -13.15
N LEU A 49 4.65 12.15 -12.42
CA LEU A 49 3.55 13.01 -12.00
C LEU A 49 3.08 13.86 -13.17
N ASP A 50 1.82 13.72 -13.59
CA ASP A 50 1.23 14.46 -14.73
C ASP A 50 1.48 15.98 -14.58
N GLU A 51 1.91 16.62 -15.65
CA GLU A 51 2.32 18.04 -15.65
C GLU A 51 1.21 19.02 -15.22
N ARG A 52 -0.04 18.64 -15.41
CA ARG A 52 -1.23 19.45 -15.03
C ARG A 52 -1.49 19.44 -13.52
N VAL A 53 -0.89 18.50 -12.78
CA VAL A 53 -1.05 18.41 -11.32
C VAL A 53 -0.18 19.46 -10.63
N GLU A 54 -0.76 20.28 -9.79
CA GLU A 54 -0.07 21.29 -9.01
C GLU A 54 0.60 20.60 -7.78
N LEU A 55 1.94 20.49 -7.76
CA LEU A 55 2.67 19.92 -6.63
C LEU A 55 3.00 20.99 -5.59
N ARG A 56 2.52 20.79 -4.34
CA ARG A 56 2.85 21.60 -3.17
C ARG A 56 3.69 20.78 -2.19
N ARG A 57 4.84 21.32 -1.76
CA ARG A 57 5.70 20.68 -0.75
C ARG A 57 5.21 21.05 0.63
N LEU A 58 4.42 20.18 1.21
CA LEU A 58 3.75 20.38 2.50
C LEU A 58 3.77 19.06 3.30
N ASP A 59 3.88 19.16 4.62
CA ASP A 59 3.83 18.03 5.54
C ASP A 59 2.44 17.90 6.17
N VAL A 60 1.79 16.77 5.95
CA VAL A 60 0.43 16.53 6.48
C VAL A 60 0.35 16.54 8.01
N SER A 61 1.48 16.38 8.70
CA SER A 61 1.53 16.41 10.18
C SER A 61 1.54 17.83 10.77
N LEU A 62 1.70 18.86 9.92
CA LEU A 62 1.77 20.27 10.34
C LEU A 62 0.45 20.99 10.07
N ALA A 63 -0.11 21.62 11.10
CA ALA A 63 -1.38 22.37 10.99
C ALA A 63 -1.27 23.56 10.04
N GLU A 64 -0.15 24.31 10.12
CA GLU A 64 0.14 25.46 9.28
C GLU A 64 0.21 25.14 7.80
N ASP A 65 0.68 23.95 7.44
CA ASP A 65 0.75 23.50 6.05
C ASP A 65 -0.67 23.26 5.50
N TRP A 66 -1.55 22.64 6.29
CA TRP A 66 -2.96 22.50 5.94
C TRP A 66 -3.66 23.84 5.79
N ASP A 67 -3.44 24.75 6.74
CA ASP A 67 -4.06 26.08 6.69
C ASP A 67 -3.59 26.87 5.46
N SER A 68 -2.31 26.74 5.09
CA SER A 68 -1.76 27.38 3.89
C SER A 68 -2.45 26.93 2.59
N VAL A 69 -2.68 25.63 2.43
CA VAL A 69 -3.31 25.10 1.22
C VAL A 69 -4.82 25.31 1.20
N LEU A 70 -5.52 25.12 2.33
CA LEU A 70 -6.98 25.24 2.37
C LEU A 70 -7.49 26.68 2.31
N THR A 71 -6.62 27.68 2.53
CA THR A 71 -6.93 29.08 2.26
C THR A 71 -7.12 29.33 0.74
N GLU A 72 -6.41 28.60 -0.11
CA GLU A 72 -6.43 28.77 -1.56
C GLU A 72 -7.23 27.68 -2.30
N VAL A 73 -7.43 26.52 -1.67
CA VAL A 73 -7.99 25.33 -2.28
C VAL A 73 -9.16 24.82 -1.43
N ALA A 74 -10.35 24.80 -2.01
CA ALA A 74 -11.52 24.17 -1.41
C ALA A 74 -11.80 22.84 -2.17
N PRO A 75 -11.26 21.69 -1.72
CA PRO A 75 -11.41 20.44 -2.46
C PRO A 75 -12.81 19.85 -2.29
N GLU A 76 -13.42 19.41 -3.40
CA GLU A 76 -14.61 18.57 -3.39
C GLU A 76 -14.26 17.10 -3.13
N VAL A 77 -13.04 16.68 -3.50
CA VAL A 77 -12.57 15.32 -3.24
C VAL A 77 -11.16 15.35 -2.66
N ILE A 78 -10.94 14.57 -1.60
CA ILE A 78 -9.61 14.35 -1.04
C ILE A 78 -9.23 12.88 -1.24
N VAL A 79 -8.06 12.64 -1.84
CA VAL A 79 -7.43 11.31 -1.92
C VAL A 79 -6.27 11.29 -0.93
N HIS A 80 -6.46 10.61 0.19
CA HIS A 80 -5.49 10.59 1.29
C HIS A 80 -4.57 9.37 1.18
N LEU A 81 -3.39 9.57 0.54
CA LEU A 81 -2.35 8.55 0.34
C LEU A 81 -1.15 8.76 1.26
N ALA A 82 -0.93 9.97 1.78
CA ALA A 82 0.21 10.27 2.64
C ALA A 82 0.26 9.33 3.84
N ALA A 83 1.35 8.58 3.96
CA ALA A 83 1.56 7.64 5.05
C ALA A 83 3.03 7.21 5.15
N GLU A 84 3.50 7.03 6.37
CA GLU A 84 4.65 6.18 6.61
C GLU A 84 4.23 4.72 6.45
N THR A 85 5.05 3.96 5.74
CA THR A 85 4.81 2.55 5.40
C THR A 85 5.98 1.67 5.88
N GLY A 86 5.81 0.36 5.85
CA GLY A 86 6.85 -0.57 6.26
C GLY A 86 6.60 -1.17 7.64
N THR A 87 6.21 -2.46 7.65
CA THR A 87 5.89 -3.19 8.88
C THR A 87 7.10 -3.31 9.80
N GLY A 88 8.29 -3.62 9.26
CA GLY A 88 9.52 -3.73 10.04
C GLY A 88 9.97 -2.39 10.61
N GLN A 89 10.00 -1.32 9.81
CA GLN A 89 10.40 0.01 10.25
C GLN A 89 9.46 0.54 11.36
N SER A 90 8.19 0.21 11.31
CA SER A 90 7.22 0.66 12.30
C SER A 90 7.48 0.12 13.72
N LEU A 91 8.25 -0.95 13.87
CA LEU A 91 8.60 -1.51 15.18
C LEU A 91 9.65 -0.64 15.89
N THR A 92 10.53 0.01 15.17
CA THR A 92 11.60 0.85 15.72
C THR A 92 11.32 2.35 15.62
N GLU A 93 10.43 2.76 14.71
CA GLU A 93 10.06 4.14 14.44
C GLU A 93 8.54 4.39 14.64
N ALA A 94 7.99 3.82 15.72
CA ALA A 94 6.55 3.89 16.01
C ALA A 94 6.00 5.33 16.05
N SER A 95 6.73 6.24 16.67
CA SER A 95 6.32 7.66 16.78
C SER A 95 6.23 8.33 15.42
N ARG A 96 7.16 8.03 14.50
CA ARG A 96 7.15 8.56 13.14
C ARG A 96 5.90 8.09 12.39
N HIS A 97 5.60 6.79 12.45
CA HIS A 97 4.39 6.22 11.83
C HIS A 97 3.12 6.83 12.42
N ALA A 98 3.03 6.97 13.75
CA ALA A 98 1.89 7.58 14.41
C ALA A 98 1.74 9.06 14.04
N ASN A 99 2.84 9.81 13.98
CA ASN A 99 2.80 11.23 13.63
C ASN A 99 2.25 11.45 12.22
N VAL A 100 2.77 10.76 11.22
CA VAL A 100 2.31 10.94 9.84
C VAL A 100 0.90 10.36 9.64
N ASN A 101 0.69 9.09 10.04
CA ASN A 101 -0.55 8.38 9.72
C ASN A 101 -1.72 8.83 10.60
N VAL A 102 -1.50 9.04 11.90
CA VAL A 102 -2.59 9.37 12.83
C VAL A 102 -2.71 10.89 12.99
N VAL A 103 -1.62 11.57 13.41
CA VAL A 103 -1.64 13.01 13.60
C VAL A 103 -1.87 13.72 12.27
N GLY A 104 -1.20 13.33 11.19
CA GLY A 104 -1.43 13.91 9.86
C GLY A 104 -2.87 13.80 9.38
N THR A 105 -3.53 12.66 9.64
CA THR A 105 -4.96 12.51 9.35
C THR A 105 -5.82 13.44 10.20
N THR A 106 -5.57 13.54 11.51
CA THR A 106 -6.36 14.45 12.38
C THR A 106 -6.12 15.91 12.05
N GLN A 107 -4.89 16.31 11.67
CA GLN A 107 -4.60 17.68 11.20
C GLN A 107 -5.40 18.02 9.94
N MET A 108 -5.53 17.11 8.99
CA MET A 108 -6.42 17.27 7.84
C MET A 108 -7.86 17.53 8.27
N LEU A 109 -8.41 16.67 9.14
CA LEU A 109 -9.80 16.76 9.57
C LEU A 109 -10.07 18.07 10.35
N ASP A 110 -9.16 18.47 11.24
CA ASP A 110 -9.25 19.71 12.00
C ASP A 110 -9.18 20.94 11.08
N ALA A 111 -8.28 20.91 10.09
CA ALA A 111 -8.14 22.01 9.14
C ALA A 111 -9.41 22.18 8.27
N LEU A 112 -10.01 21.08 7.82
CA LEU A 112 -11.30 21.14 7.11
C LEU A 112 -12.39 21.82 7.95
N VAL A 113 -12.42 21.59 9.27
CA VAL A 113 -13.36 22.27 10.17
C VAL A 113 -13.01 23.75 10.34
N ARG A 114 -11.71 24.09 10.57
CA ARG A 114 -11.28 25.48 10.72
C ARG A 114 -11.57 26.34 9.50
N HIS A 115 -11.46 25.78 8.30
CA HIS A 115 -11.72 26.46 7.03
C HIS A 115 -13.17 26.31 6.54
N GLU A 116 -14.05 25.68 7.34
CA GLU A 116 -15.46 25.44 7.00
C GLU A 116 -15.64 24.68 5.65
N ILE A 117 -14.64 23.86 5.28
CA ILE A 117 -14.65 23.07 4.05
C ILE A 117 -15.23 21.69 4.33
N ARG A 118 -16.18 21.28 3.50
CA ARG A 118 -16.78 19.94 3.54
C ARG A 118 -16.67 19.31 2.16
N PRO A 119 -15.68 18.45 1.92
CA PRO A 119 -15.59 17.74 0.65
C PRO A 119 -16.79 16.80 0.50
N ASP A 120 -17.16 16.51 -0.73
CA ASP A 120 -18.18 15.48 -1.01
C ASP A 120 -17.67 14.10 -0.56
N LYS A 121 -16.35 13.90 -0.64
CA LYS A 121 -15.75 12.58 -0.48
C LYS A 121 -14.30 12.64 0.04
N ILE A 122 -13.96 11.68 0.92
CA ILE A 122 -12.57 11.37 1.32
C ILE A 122 -12.27 9.92 0.94
N VAL A 123 -11.31 9.74 0.02
CA VAL A 123 -10.78 8.44 -0.40
C VAL A 123 -9.52 8.15 0.40
N LEU A 124 -9.49 7.08 1.19
CA LEU A 124 -8.35 6.69 2.03
C LEU A 124 -7.70 5.40 1.53
N ALA A 125 -6.41 5.44 1.26
CA ALA A 125 -5.61 4.23 1.10
C ALA A 125 -5.25 3.64 2.48
N SER A 126 -5.99 2.61 2.89
CA SER A 126 -5.66 1.74 4.00
C SER A 126 -4.83 0.54 3.52
N SER A 127 -4.73 -0.52 4.29
CA SER A 127 -3.86 -1.66 4.00
C SER A 127 -4.48 -2.98 4.43
N ARG A 128 -4.18 -4.04 3.70
CA ARG A 128 -4.48 -5.41 4.12
C ARG A 128 -3.85 -5.76 5.47
N ALA A 129 -2.80 -5.07 5.88
CA ALA A 129 -2.11 -5.31 7.14
C ALA A 129 -3.03 -5.18 8.36
N VAL A 130 -4.13 -4.44 8.26
CA VAL A 130 -5.13 -4.30 9.34
C VAL A 130 -5.77 -5.62 9.76
N TYR A 131 -5.76 -6.64 8.88
CA TYR A 131 -6.31 -7.96 9.20
C TYR A 131 -5.40 -8.81 10.12
N GLY A 132 -4.09 -8.51 10.18
CA GLY A 132 -3.11 -9.41 10.80
C GLY A 132 -3.09 -10.78 10.09
N GLU A 133 -3.04 -11.86 10.87
CA GLU A 133 -3.15 -13.23 10.31
C GLU A 133 -4.55 -13.55 9.75
N GLY A 134 -5.56 -12.79 10.14
CA GLY A 134 -6.90 -12.95 9.63
C GLY A 134 -7.61 -14.22 10.07
N LYS A 135 -8.50 -14.70 9.20
CA LYS A 135 -9.39 -15.82 9.41
C LYS A 135 -8.75 -17.13 8.96
N TRP A 136 -8.81 -18.15 9.79
CA TRP A 136 -8.41 -19.54 9.52
C TRP A 136 -9.58 -20.47 9.74
N ILE A 137 -9.54 -21.67 9.15
CA ILE A 137 -10.58 -22.69 9.27
C ILE A 137 -9.98 -24.04 9.61
N ASP A 138 -10.69 -24.82 10.46
CA ASP A 138 -10.34 -26.20 10.76
C ASP A 138 -10.88 -27.18 9.70
N ALA A 139 -10.58 -28.47 9.84
CA ALA A 139 -11.05 -29.51 8.93
C ALA A 139 -12.59 -29.68 8.93
N ALA A 140 -13.29 -29.20 9.96
CA ALA A 140 -14.74 -29.22 10.05
C ALA A 140 -15.39 -27.93 9.51
N GLY A 141 -14.56 -26.94 9.09
CA GLY A 141 -15.03 -25.65 8.57
C GLY A 141 -15.33 -24.61 9.66
N HIS A 142 -14.96 -24.86 10.92
CA HIS A 142 -15.13 -23.87 11.98
C HIS A 142 -14.08 -22.74 11.85
N LEU A 143 -14.56 -21.51 12.05
CA LEU A 143 -13.73 -20.33 11.99
C LEU A 143 -12.83 -20.19 13.22
N SER A 144 -11.58 -19.80 12.99
CA SER A 144 -10.59 -19.49 14.02
C SER A 144 -9.85 -18.20 13.69
N TYR A 145 -9.46 -17.47 14.73
CA TYR A 145 -8.57 -16.31 14.67
C TYR A 145 -7.37 -16.61 15.59
N PRO A 146 -6.35 -17.31 15.10
CA PRO A 146 -5.27 -17.83 15.95
C PRO A 146 -4.36 -16.74 16.53
N GLY A 147 -4.48 -15.51 16.01
CA GLY A 147 -3.58 -14.42 16.35
C GLY A 147 -2.23 -14.52 15.63
N GLN A 148 -1.24 -13.81 16.15
CA GLN A 148 0.09 -13.76 15.56
C GLN A 148 0.87 -15.05 15.87
N ARG A 149 1.65 -15.57 14.90
CA ARG A 149 2.61 -16.64 15.12
C ARG A 149 3.66 -16.18 16.15
N THR A 150 3.98 -17.02 17.11
CA THR A 150 4.97 -16.68 18.14
C THR A 150 6.39 -16.89 17.62
N HIS A 151 7.36 -16.16 18.20
CA HIS A 151 8.79 -16.36 17.90
C HIS A 151 9.20 -17.84 18.05
N ALA A 152 8.76 -18.51 19.13
CA ALA A 152 9.08 -19.92 19.35
C ALA A 152 8.51 -20.87 18.27
N MET A 153 7.33 -20.56 17.68
CA MET A 153 6.82 -21.32 16.55
C MET A 153 7.73 -21.15 15.34
N LEU A 154 8.11 -19.90 15.03
CA LEU A 154 8.95 -19.58 13.88
C LEU A 154 10.35 -20.17 14.02
N GLU A 155 10.96 -20.08 15.21
CA GLU A 155 12.26 -20.70 15.52
C GLU A 155 12.24 -22.22 15.38
N ALA A 156 11.11 -22.86 15.74
CA ALA A 156 10.91 -24.30 15.56
C ALA A 156 10.58 -24.72 14.11
N GLY A 157 10.51 -23.80 13.17
CA GLY A 157 10.08 -24.07 11.79
C GLY A 157 8.59 -24.43 11.67
N GLN A 158 7.80 -24.10 12.69
CA GLN A 158 6.36 -24.29 12.65
C GLN A 158 5.69 -23.09 11.97
N TRP A 159 5.65 -23.14 10.66
CA TRP A 159 5.16 -22.04 9.84
C TRP A 159 3.65 -21.86 9.85
N ASP A 160 2.89 -22.93 10.05
CA ASP A 160 1.43 -22.93 10.04
C ASP A 160 0.84 -23.23 11.42
N PHE A 161 -0.40 -22.81 11.65
CA PHE A 161 -1.15 -23.19 12.84
C PHE A 161 -1.66 -24.63 12.70
N THR A 162 -1.31 -25.49 13.65
CA THR A 162 -1.64 -26.92 13.60
C THR A 162 -3.15 -27.15 13.45
N GLY A 163 -3.53 -27.91 12.42
CA GLY A 163 -4.93 -28.26 12.16
C GLY A 163 -5.78 -27.14 11.56
N LEU A 164 -5.19 -25.99 11.21
CA LEU A 164 -5.87 -24.85 10.61
C LEU A 164 -5.35 -24.57 9.19
N THR A 165 -6.22 -24.06 8.34
CA THR A 165 -5.92 -23.60 6.98
C THR A 165 -6.30 -22.12 6.84
N PRO A 166 -5.45 -21.26 6.25
CA PRO A 166 -5.78 -19.85 6.07
C PRO A 166 -6.96 -19.67 5.12
N SER A 167 -7.78 -18.67 5.39
CA SER A 167 -8.97 -18.33 4.58
C SER A 167 -8.85 -16.95 3.97
N VAL A 168 -9.62 -16.71 2.91
CA VAL A 168 -9.69 -15.43 2.19
C VAL A 168 -10.07 -14.29 3.14
N GLN A 169 -9.44 -13.13 2.97
CA GLN A 169 -9.75 -11.92 3.74
C GLN A 169 -10.84 -11.09 3.05
N SER A 170 -11.77 -10.60 3.84
CA SER A 170 -12.85 -9.73 3.39
C SER A 170 -13.25 -8.76 4.48
N SER A 171 -13.42 -7.49 4.13
CA SER A 171 -13.83 -6.45 5.09
C SER A 171 -15.21 -6.68 5.71
N THR A 172 -16.04 -7.51 5.09
CA THR A 172 -17.39 -7.87 5.59
C THR A 172 -17.38 -9.05 6.57
N GLU A 173 -16.35 -9.91 6.51
CA GLU A 173 -16.33 -11.16 7.26
C GLU A 173 -15.16 -11.27 8.25
N VAL A 174 -14.05 -10.56 7.96
CA VAL A 174 -12.84 -10.68 8.75
C VAL A 174 -12.66 -9.49 9.67
N LYS A 175 -12.62 -9.77 10.95
CA LYS A 175 -12.36 -8.76 11.98
C LYS A 175 -10.93 -8.23 11.84
N ALA A 176 -10.78 -6.89 11.86
CA ALA A 176 -9.46 -6.26 11.91
C ALA A 176 -8.74 -6.64 13.21
N SER A 177 -7.49 -7.07 13.09
CA SER A 177 -6.61 -7.47 14.20
C SER A 177 -5.16 -7.09 13.88
N PRO A 178 -4.82 -5.79 13.89
CA PRO A 178 -3.49 -5.30 13.53
C PRO A 178 -2.39 -5.98 14.35
N ALA A 179 -1.37 -6.51 13.66
CA ALA A 179 -0.28 -7.27 14.28
C ALA A 179 1.01 -6.45 14.48
N ASN A 180 1.06 -5.23 13.95
CA ASN A 180 2.21 -4.32 14.06
C ASN A 180 1.76 -2.85 14.11
N VAL A 181 2.70 -1.94 14.42
CA VAL A 181 2.39 -0.51 14.58
C VAL A 181 1.85 0.11 13.30
N TYR A 182 2.46 -0.16 12.15
CA TYR A 182 1.95 0.33 10.87
C TYR A 182 0.48 -0.07 10.66
N ALA A 183 0.16 -1.35 10.83
CA ALA A 183 -1.21 -1.84 10.70
C ALA A 183 -2.18 -1.16 11.66
N ALA A 184 -1.75 -0.94 12.92
CA ALA A 184 -2.54 -0.24 13.93
C ALA A 184 -2.81 1.22 13.53
N THR A 185 -1.81 1.94 12.99
CA THR A 185 -2.01 3.32 12.53
C THR A 185 -2.94 3.38 11.33
N LYS A 186 -2.87 2.43 10.38
CA LYS A 186 -3.81 2.36 9.23
C LYS A 186 -5.23 2.07 9.69
N PHE A 187 -5.41 1.16 10.65
CA PHE A 187 -6.73 0.91 11.22
C PHE A 187 -7.28 2.11 11.99
N CYS A 188 -6.40 2.86 12.69
CA CYS A 188 -6.78 4.13 13.31
C CYS A 188 -7.28 5.14 12.26
N GLN A 189 -6.58 5.29 11.12
CA GLN A 189 -7.03 6.16 10.01
C GLN A 189 -8.42 5.78 9.51
N GLU A 190 -8.72 4.47 9.31
CA GLU A 190 -10.05 4.01 8.90
C GLU A 190 -11.13 4.51 9.87
N ASN A 191 -10.91 4.36 11.19
CA ASN A 191 -11.86 4.77 12.21
C ASN A 191 -12.03 6.30 12.29
N LEU A 192 -10.92 7.06 12.23
CA LEU A 192 -10.94 8.53 12.28
C LEU A 192 -11.72 9.10 11.09
N VAL A 193 -11.38 8.68 9.87
CA VAL A 193 -12.05 9.15 8.66
C VAL A 193 -13.53 8.78 8.66
N THR A 194 -13.86 7.51 8.99
CA THR A 194 -15.27 7.06 9.01
C THR A 194 -16.09 7.83 10.03
N SER A 195 -15.57 8.04 11.25
CA SER A 195 -16.29 8.74 12.31
C SER A 195 -16.52 10.21 11.97
N TRP A 196 -15.47 10.87 11.45
CA TRP A 196 -15.57 12.27 11.04
C TRP A 196 -16.53 12.43 9.86
N CYS A 197 -16.38 11.63 8.82
CA CYS A 197 -17.26 11.67 7.65
C CYS A 197 -18.73 11.46 8.03
N GLY A 198 -19.01 10.50 8.92
CA GLY A 198 -20.36 10.24 9.40
C GLY A 198 -20.96 11.44 10.16
N SER A 199 -20.13 12.21 10.88
CA SER A 199 -20.56 13.39 11.63
C SER A 199 -20.84 14.61 10.74
N PHE A 200 -20.11 14.73 9.63
CA PHE A 200 -20.19 15.90 8.74
C PHE A 200 -20.94 15.64 7.41
N GLY A 201 -21.48 14.44 7.21
CA GLY A 201 -22.22 14.09 5.98
C GLY A 201 -21.32 13.95 4.76
N VAL A 202 -20.03 13.65 4.96
CA VAL A 202 -19.04 13.39 3.90
C VAL A 202 -19.02 11.90 3.56
N THR A 203 -18.79 11.53 2.30
CA THR A 203 -18.71 10.12 1.89
C THR A 203 -17.32 9.57 2.10
N PRO A 204 -17.08 8.59 3.00
CA PRO A 204 -15.81 7.90 3.09
C PRO A 204 -15.71 6.81 2.03
N VAL A 205 -14.57 6.69 1.35
CA VAL A 205 -14.22 5.57 0.48
C VAL A 205 -12.89 5.00 0.97
N LEU A 206 -12.92 3.83 1.59
CA LEU A 206 -11.76 3.24 2.23
C LEU A 206 -11.28 2.04 1.42
N TYR A 207 -9.99 1.99 1.11
CA TYR A 207 -9.36 0.87 0.38
C TYR A 207 -8.35 0.14 1.24
N ARG A 208 -8.56 -1.16 1.49
CA ARG A 208 -7.54 -2.06 2.02
C ARG A 208 -6.75 -2.63 0.85
N LEU A 209 -5.68 -1.93 0.51
CA LEU A 209 -4.81 -2.32 -0.60
C LEU A 209 -4.02 -3.57 -0.23
N GLN A 210 -3.98 -4.54 -1.14
CA GLN A 210 -3.13 -5.71 -1.07
C GLN A 210 -1.67 -5.36 -1.40
N ASN A 211 -0.83 -6.28 -1.80
CA ASN A 211 0.58 -6.00 -2.11
C ASN A 211 0.70 -5.31 -3.48
N VAL A 212 0.71 -3.98 -3.44
CA VAL A 212 0.84 -3.15 -4.65
C VAL A 212 2.26 -3.20 -5.18
N TYR A 213 2.44 -3.42 -6.47
CA TYR A 213 3.72 -3.42 -7.15
C TYR A 213 3.60 -2.93 -8.59
N GLY A 214 4.72 -2.51 -9.19
CA GLY A 214 4.77 -2.10 -10.59
C GLY A 214 5.77 -0.97 -10.85
N PRO A 215 5.87 -0.50 -12.09
CA PRO A 215 6.69 0.65 -12.50
C PRO A 215 6.43 1.88 -11.63
N GLY A 216 7.48 2.64 -11.29
CA GLY A 216 7.40 3.81 -10.42
C GLY A 216 7.60 3.53 -8.93
N GLN A 217 7.63 2.26 -8.50
CA GLN A 217 7.94 1.96 -7.09
C GLN A 217 9.40 2.25 -6.77
N SER A 218 9.68 2.62 -5.50
CA SER A 218 11.05 2.88 -5.06
C SER A 218 11.93 1.63 -5.18
N LEU A 219 13.08 1.76 -5.85
CA LEU A 219 14.08 0.70 -6.00
C LEU A 219 15.09 0.67 -4.84
N ILE A 220 15.11 1.71 -4.01
CA ILE A 220 16.11 1.89 -2.95
C ILE A 220 15.54 1.77 -1.54
N ASN A 221 14.23 1.91 -1.36
CA ASN A 221 13.60 1.79 -0.06
C ASN A 221 13.58 0.31 0.39
N PRO A 222 14.36 -0.07 1.44
CA PRO A 222 14.48 -1.46 1.87
C PRO A 222 13.21 -2.02 2.51
N TYR A 223 12.26 -1.15 2.87
CA TYR A 223 11.02 -1.53 3.57
C TYR A 223 9.84 -1.73 2.64
N THR A 224 9.97 -1.37 1.36
CA THR A 224 8.91 -1.51 0.36
C THR A 224 9.41 -2.27 -0.86
N GLY A 225 8.62 -3.24 -1.32
CA GLY A 225 8.85 -3.86 -2.62
C GLY A 225 9.77 -5.07 -2.61
N ILE A 226 9.32 -6.19 -2.00
CA ILE A 226 10.03 -7.48 -2.13
C ILE A 226 10.31 -7.83 -3.59
N VAL A 227 9.42 -7.46 -4.52
CA VAL A 227 9.57 -7.72 -5.96
C VAL A 227 10.79 -6.98 -6.52
N SER A 228 10.97 -5.70 -6.18
CA SER A 228 12.16 -4.92 -6.60
C SER A 228 13.47 -5.46 -6.01
N LEU A 229 13.44 -5.92 -4.76
CA LEU A 229 14.61 -6.56 -4.15
C LEU A 229 15.00 -7.83 -4.92
N PHE A 230 14.02 -8.68 -5.21
CA PHE A 230 14.23 -9.92 -5.94
C PHE A 230 14.72 -9.66 -7.37
N ALA A 231 14.14 -8.69 -8.08
CA ALA A 231 14.56 -8.29 -9.41
C ALA A 231 16.04 -7.86 -9.43
N ARG A 232 16.44 -7.05 -8.45
CA ARG A 232 17.84 -6.61 -8.34
C ARG A 232 18.81 -7.77 -8.10
N LEU A 233 18.48 -8.74 -7.23
CA LEU A 233 19.31 -9.92 -6.98
C LEU A 233 19.42 -10.80 -8.23
N ALA A 234 18.31 -11.10 -8.88
CA ALA A 234 18.27 -11.91 -10.09
C ALA A 234 19.06 -11.26 -11.22
N LYS A 235 18.93 -9.96 -11.43
CA LYS A 235 19.68 -9.19 -12.42
C LYS A 235 21.19 -9.22 -12.19
N GLN A 236 21.63 -9.32 -10.93
CA GLN A 236 23.04 -9.52 -10.57
C GLN A 236 23.51 -10.96 -10.74
N GLY A 237 22.67 -11.86 -11.28
CA GLY A 237 22.99 -13.27 -11.43
C GLY A 237 22.99 -14.05 -10.12
N GLN A 238 22.37 -13.51 -9.08
CA GLN A 238 22.30 -14.13 -7.75
C GLN A 238 21.02 -14.97 -7.60
N SER A 239 21.12 -16.07 -6.85
CA SER A 239 19.94 -16.84 -6.42
C SER A 239 19.15 -16.03 -5.39
N ILE A 240 17.84 -15.97 -5.53
CA ILE A 240 16.95 -15.21 -4.64
C ILE A 240 16.73 -15.99 -3.33
N PRO A 241 17.08 -15.43 -2.16
CA PRO A 241 16.80 -16.05 -0.87
C PRO A 241 15.33 -15.87 -0.49
N VAL A 242 14.62 -16.96 -0.26
CA VAL A 242 13.21 -16.96 0.13
C VAL A 242 13.07 -17.40 1.58
N TYR A 243 12.34 -16.63 2.35
CA TYR A 243 12.16 -16.85 3.79
C TYR A 243 11.19 -17.97 4.11
N GLU A 244 11.24 -18.46 5.34
CA GLU A 244 10.49 -19.58 5.87
C GLU A 244 10.69 -20.82 4.97
N ASP A 245 9.61 -21.42 4.51
CA ASP A 245 9.59 -22.53 3.54
C ASP A 245 9.23 -22.07 2.10
N GLY A 246 9.18 -20.76 1.87
CA GLY A 246 8.78 -20.19 0.59
C GLY A 246 7.27 -20.15 0.33
N GLN A 247 6.45 -20.68 1.25
CA GLN A 247 5.01 -20.80 1.08
C GLN A 247 4.20 -19.64 1.70
N ILE A 248 4.88 -18.55 2.09
CA ILE A 248 4.18 -17.32 2.50
C ILE A 248 3.33 -16.86 1.32
N VAL A 249 2.02 -16.67 1.54
CA VAL A 249 1.05 -16.27 0.53
C VAL A 249 0.77 -14.77 0.60
N ARG A 250 0.76 -14.12 -0.56
CA ARG A 250 0.32 -12.73 -0.73
C ARG A 250 -0.59 -12.63 -1.96
N ASP A 251 -1.40 -11.59 -1.96
CA ASP A 251 -2.14 -11.11 -3.12
C ASP A 251 -1.36 -9.94 -3.71
N PHE A 252 -0.83 -10.11 -4.90
CA PHE A 252 -0.07 -9.09 -5.62
C PHE A 252 -0.98 -8.39 -6.61
N VAL A 253 -1.14 -7.08 -6.48
CA VAL A 253 -1.95 -6.26 -7.36
C VAL A 253 -1.10 -5.22 -8.09
N PHE A 254 -1.26 -5.15 -9.41
CA PHE A 254 -0.47 -4.25 -10.24
C PHE A 254 -0.90 -2.79 -10.04
N ILE A 255 0.04 -1.87 -10.18
CA ILE A 255 -0.19 -0.44 -9.91
C ILE A 255 -1.32 0.15 -10.76
N ASP A 256 -1.45 -0.23 -12.04
CA ASP A 256 -2.49 0.28 -12.92
C ASP A 256 -3.90 -0.13 -12.43
N ASP A 257 -4.03 -1.35 -11.90
CA ASP A 257 -5.28 -1.84 -11.35
C ASP A 257 -5.64 -1.09 -10.05
N VAL A 258 -4.66 -0.79 -9.19
CA VAL A 258 -4.87 0.03 -8.00
C VAL A 258 -5.24 1.47 -8.38
N ALA A 259 -4.56 2.04 -9.36
CA ALA A 259 -4.86 3.38 -9.86
C ALA A 259 -6.30 3.47 -10.37
N SER A 260 -6.72 2.53 -11.21
CA SER A 260 -8.09 2.48 -11.74
C SER A 260 -9.14 2.32 -10.64
N ALA A 261 -8.87 1.52 -9.58
CA ALA A 261 -9.78 1.38 -8.44
C ALA A 261 -9.93 2.69 -7.64
N ILE A 262 -8.82 3.40 -7.41
CA ILE A 262 -8.85 4.69 -6.69
C ILE A 262 -9.62 5.74 -7.50
N VAL A 263 -9.33 5.84 -8.79
CA VAL A 263 -10.04 6.76 -9.70
C VAL A 263 -11.53 6.44 -9.77
N ALA A 264 -11.91 5.16 -9.84
CA ALA A 264 -13.30 4.74 -9.78
C ALA A 264 -13.99 5.22 -8.49
N GLY A 265 -13.33 5.13 -7.34
CA GLY A 265 -13.84 5.65 -6.08
C GLY A 265 -13.95 7.18 -6.02
N VAL A 266 -13.11 7.90 -6.75
CA VAL A 266 -13.23 9.35 -6.92
C VAL A 266 -14.45 9.70 -7.76
N LEU A 267 -14.65 9.00 -8.87
CA LEU A 267 -15.69 9.31 -9.86
C LEU A 267 -17.08 8.81 -9.44
N HIS A 268 -17.15 7.59 -8.89
CA HIS A 268 -18.40 7.00 -8.44
C HIS A 268 -18.65 7.32 -6.97
N SER A 269 -19.87 7.15 -6.51
CA SER A 269 -20.23 7.31 -5.10
C SER A 269 -20.66 5.96 -4.52
N PRO A 270 -19.70 5.06 -4.25
CA PRO A 270 -20.03 3.80 -3.64
C PRO A 270 -20.48 4.08 -2.20
N ALA A 271 -21.75 3.90 -1.92
CA ALA A 271 -22.29 4.03 -0.58
C ALA A 271 -21.87 2.84 0.26
N ALA A 272 -20.73 2.95 0.97
CA ALA A 272 -20.32 1.87 1.86
C ALA A 272 -19.57 2.36 3.09
N ALA A 273 -20.13 2.03 4.24
CA ALA A 273 -19.48 2.22 5.55
C ALA A 273 -18.29 1.26 5.80
N LEU A 274 -18.04 0.30 4.91
CA LEU A 274 -16.99 -0.72 5.05
C LEU A 274 -15.91 -0.54 3.98
N PRO A 275 -14.63 -0.79 4.30
CA PRO A 275 -13.54 -0.73 3.33
C PRO A 275 -13.73 -1.70 2.16
N TYR A 276 -13.22 -1.33 1.00
CA TYR A 276 -13.08 -2.21 -0.17
C TYR A 276 -11.72 -2.88 -0.15
N ASP A 277 -11.68 -4.18 -0.39
CA ASP A 277 -10.45 -4.92 -0.58
C ASP A 277 -10.01 -4.82 -2.04
N ILE A 278 -8.82 -4.27 -2.28
CA ILE A 278 -8.27 -4.07 -3.61
C ILE A 278 -7.04 -4.97 -3.77
N GLY A 279 -7.18 -5.97 -4.61
CA GLY A 279 -6.22 -7.00 -4.90
C GLY A 279 -6.52 -7.66 -6.23
N LEU A 280 -5.67 -8.59 -6.67
CA LEU A 280 -5.98 -9.48 -7.78
C LEU A 280 -7.03 -10.53 -7.38
N GLY A 281 -7.08 -10.86 -6.08
CA GLY A 281 -7.93 -11.92 -5.53
C GLY A 281 -7.28 -13.30 -5.64
N GLU A 282 -6.00 -13.37 -5.94
CA GLU A 282 -5.25 -14.61 -6.16
C GLU A 282 -4.25 -14.89 -5.04
N ARG A 283 -4.00 -16.19 -4.83
CA ARG A 283 -3.00 -16.68 -3.88
C ARG A 283 -1.68 -16.88 -4.60
N THR A 284 -0.71 -16.00 -4.35
CA THR A 284 0.63 -16.13 -4.92
C THR A 284 1.65 -16.33 -3.80
N THR A 285 2.44 -17.40 -3.86
CA THR A 285 3.51 -17.60 -2.88
C THR A 285 4.71 -16.73 -3.20
N ILE A 286 5.48 -16.38 -2.17
CA ILE A 286 6.74 -15.63 -2.36
C ILE A 286 7.71 -16.42 -3.24
N MET A 287 7.70 -17.76 -3.14
CA MET A 287 8.49 -18.63 -4.02
C MET A 287 8.08 -18.49 -5.50
N GLN A 288 6.78 -18.45 -5.80
CA GLN A 288 6.30 -18.24 -7.18
C GLN A 288 6.76 -16.92 -7.77
N VAL A 289 6.70 -15.84 -6.98
CA VAL A 289 7.21 -14.52 -7.41
C VAL A 289 8.72 -14.57 -7.66
N ALA A 290 9.48 -15.19 -6.75
CA ALA A 290 10.92 -15.33 -6.91
C ALA A 290 11.30 -16.16 -8.16
N GLN A 291 10.55 -17.23 -8.44
CA GLN A 291 10.76 -18.06 -9.64
C GLN A 291 10.49 -17.27 -10.92
N ALA A 292 9.36 -16.56 -11.01
CA ALA A 292 9.02 -15.76 -12.19
C ALA A 292 10.09 -14.68 -12.47
N ILE A 293 10.62 -14.03 -11.42
CA ILE A 293 11.70 -13.05 -11.57
C ILE A 293 13.01 -13.70 -12.00
N ALA A 294 13.37 -14.84 -11.40
CA ALA A 294 14.58 -15.58 -11.78
C ALA A 294 14.52 -16.06 -13.23
N GLU A 295 13.36 -16.54 -13.68
CA GLU A 295 13.12 -16.94 -15.08
C GLU A 295 13.27 -15.74 -16.03
N HIS A 296 12.70 -14.57 -15.69
CA HIS A 296 12.81 -13.37 -16.51
C HIS A 296 14.27 -12.98 -16.78
N TYR A 297 15.13 -13.02 -15.75
CA TYR A 297 16.54 -12.64 -15.86
C TYR A 297 17.49 -13.80 -16.21
N GLY A 298 16.99 -15.02 -16.35
CA GLY A 298 17.84 -16.19 -16.51
C GLY A 298 18.79 -16.44 -15.32
N ALA A 299 18.37 -16.03 -14.13
CA ALA A 299 19.12 -16.16 -12.89
C ALA A 299 19.04 -17.58 -12.30
N PRO A 300 19.95 -17.97 -11.37
CA PRO A 300 19.84 -19.23 -10.66
C PRO A 300 18.50 -19.37 -9.92
N ALA A 301 18.02 -20.62 -9.81
CA ALA A 301 16.76 -20.91 -9.10
C ALA A 301 16.76 -20.31 -7.67
N PRO A 302 15.64 -19.76 -7.19
CA PRO A 302 15.50 -19.31 -5.81
C PRO A 302 15.73 -20.44 -4.81
N HIS A 303 16.17 -20.13 -3.62
CA HIS A 303 16.40 -21.10 -2.54
C HIS A 303 15.74 -20.69 -1.24
N VAL A 304 15.27 -21.68 -0.49
CA VAL A 304 14.69 -21.48 0.85
C VAL A 304 15.81 -21.31 1.86
N THR A 305 15.68 -20.30 2.74
CA THR A 305 16.69 -19.98 3.76
C THR A 305 16.32 -20.46 5.16
N GLY A 306 15.02 -20.68 5.44
CA GLY A 306 14.51 -20.90 6.80
C GLY A 306 14.54 -19.66 7.68
N GLN A 307 15.04 -18.54 7.19
CA GLN A 307 14.98 -17.27 7.94
C GLN A 307 13.54 -16.77 8.03
N PHE A 308 13.21 -16.04 9.07
CA PHE A 308 11.88 -15.52 9.30
C PHE A 308 11.92 -14.09 9.86
N ARG A 309 10.77 -13.44 9.90
CA ARG A 309 10.58 -12.15 10.57
C ARG A 309 9.41 -12.25 11.55
N ASP A 310 9.64 -11.82 12.79
CA ASP A 310 8.55 -11.67 13.75
C ASP A 310 7.53 -10.65 13.25
N GLY A 311 6.26 -10.94 13.47
CA GLY A 311 5.17 -10.07 13.02
C GLY A 311 4.82 -10.19 11.53
N ASP A 312 5.49 -11.04 10.76
CA ASP A 312 5.06 -11.32 9.39
C ASP A 312 3.86 -12.28 9.36
N VAL A 313 2.96 -12.04 8.42
CA VAL A 313 1.71 -12.79 8.26
C VAL A 313 1.94 -13.98 7.32
N ARG A 314 1.45 -15.17 7.69
CA ARG A 314 1.62 -16.39 6.88
C ARG A 314 0.91 -16.32 5.55
N ALA A 315 -0.37 -15.90 5.55
CA ALA A 315 -1.17 -15.89 4.34
C ALA A 315 -2.12 -14.69 4.32
N ALA A 316 -2.13 -13.98 3.19
CA ALA A 316 -3.02 -12.85 2.96
C ALA A 316 -3.39 -12.76 1.48
N TRP A 317 -4.68 -12.89 1.18
CA TRP A 317 -5.28 -12.59 -0.11
C TRP A 317 -6.73 -12.17 0.10
N ALA A 318 -7.29 -11.39 -0.82
CA ALA A 318 -8.59 -10.75 -0.64
C ALA A 318 -9.70 -11.37 -1.48
N ASP A 319 -10.92 -11.30 -0.94
CA ASP A 319 -12.13 -11.36 -1.74
C ASP A 319 -12.44 -9.96 -2.28
N THR A 320 -12.24 -9.77 -3.57
CA THR A 320 -12.44 -8.50 -4.26
C THR A 320 -13.84 -8.32 -4.85
N ALA A 321 -14.74 -9.30 -4.72
CA ALA A 321 -16.06 -9.29 -5.36
C ALA A 321 -16.86 -8.03 -5.06
N ARG A 322 -16.83 -7.57 -3.80
CA ARG A 322 -17.53 -6.34 -3.40
C ARG A 322 -16.95 -5.09 -4.06
N ALA A 323 -15.61 -4.99 -4.16
CA ALA A 323 -14.98 -3.87 -4.84
C ALA A 323 -15.30 -3.87 -6.34
N ARG A 324 -15.23 -5.03 -7.00
CA ARG A 324 -15.59 -5.19 -8.41
C ARG A 324 -17.02 -4.71 -8.68
N GLN A 325 -17.98 -5.16 -7.89
CA GLN A 325 -19.37 -4.79 -8.06
C GLN A 325 -19.66 -3.30 -7.77
N ALA A 326 -19.13 -2.78 -6.66
CA ALA A 326 -19.48 -1.42 -6.21
C ALA A 326 -18.75 -0.32 -7.00
N LEU A 327 -17.58 -0.60 -7.55
CA LEU A 327 -16.76 0.35 -8.28
C LEU A 327 -16.84 0.16 -9.80
N ASP A 328 -17.57 -0.87 -10.29
CA ASP A 328 -17.49 -1.31 -11.69
C ASP A 328 -16.04 -1.48 -12.14
N TRP A 329 -15.26 -2.15 -11.29
CA TRP A 329 -13.82 -2.28 -11.43
C TRP A 329 -13.41 -3.76 -11.47
N GLU A 330 -12.37 -4.04 -12.23
CA GLU A 330 -11.77 -5.37 -12.28
C GLU A 330 -10.26 -5.29 -12.47
N PRO A 331 -9.45 -6.05 -11.71
CA PRO A 331 -8.02 -6.13 -11.95
C PRO A 331 -7.78 -6.85 -13.28
N ARG A 332 -6.83 -6.35 -14.06
CA ARG A 332 -6.56 -6.81 -15.44
C ARG A 332 -5.20 -7.43 -15.62
N VAL A 333 -4.25 -7.12 -14.72
CA VAL A 333 -2.85 -7.52 -14.87
C VAL A 333 -2.55 -8.69 -13.95
N GLY A 334 -2.34 -9.87 -14.54
CA GLY A 334 -1.91 -11.06 -13.81
C GLY A 334 -0.49 -10.93 -13.28
N VAL A 335 -0.13 -11.74 -12.25
CA VAL A 335 1.16 -11.63 -11.55
C VAL A 335 2.34 -11.77 -12.49
N THR A 336 2.35 -12.75 -13.39
CA THR A 336 3.47 -13.00 -14.33
C THR A 336 3.67 -11.80 -15.28
N GLU A 337 2.58 -11.28 -15.84
CA GLU A 337 2.64 -10.11 -16.71
C GLU A 337 3.15 -8.88 -15.96
N GLY A 338 2.62 -8.63 -14.76
CA GLY A 338 3.03 -7.49 -13.95
C GLY A 338 4.50 -7.57 -13.51
N ILE A 339 5.00 -8.77 -13.19
CA ILE A 339 6.43 -8.98 -12.89
C ILE A 339 7.28 -8.64 -14.12
N ASN A 340 6.93 -9.14 -15.31
CA ASN A 340 7.67 -8.82 -16.53
C ASN A 340 7.70 -7.31 -16.79
N ARG A 341 6.55 -6.63 -16.72
CA ARG A 341 6.48 -5.16 -16.90
C ARG A 341 7.34 -4.41 -15.87
N LEU A 342 7.38 -4.87 -14.62
CA LEU A 342 8.23 -4.26 -13.60
C LEU A 342 9.72 -4.51 -13.89
N CYS A 343 10.11 -5.71 -14.27
CA CYS A 343 11.50 -6.04 -14.62
C CYS A 343 11.97 -5.24 -15.84
N ASP A 344 11.16 -5.15 -16.90
CA ASP A 344 11.45 -4.31 -18.08
C ASP A 344 11.63 -2.83 -17.70
N TRP A 345 10.78 -2.32 -16.79
CA TRP A 345 10.91 -0.95 -16.29
C TRP A 345 12.20 -0.75 -15.46
N ILE A 346 12.56 -1.71 -14.60
CA ILE A 346 13.83 -1.67 -13.83
C ILE A 346 15.01 -1.63 -14.80
N ASP A 347 14.99 -2.41 -15.87
CA ASP A 347 16.04 -2.42 -16.89
C ASP A 347 16.20 -1.07 -17.59
N ALA A 348 15.09 -0.39 -17.86
CA ALA A 348 15.10 0.93 -18.47
C ALA A 348 15.64 2.03 -17.53
N GLN A 349 15.56 1.85 -16.19
CA GLN A 349 16.03 2.85 -15.21
C GLN A 349 17.54 2.83 -14.99
N GLU A 350 18.26 1.76 -15.36
CA GLU A 350 19.70 1.61 -15.04
C GLU A 350 20.66 2.56 -15.77
N GLY A 351 20.17 3.33 -16.73
CA GLY A 351 20.94 4.49 -17.23
C GLY A 351 21.02 5.67 -16.23
N ALA A 352 20.25 5.62 -15.14
CA ALA A 352 20.04 6.75 -14.21
C ALA A 352 20.44 6.49 -12.74
N VAL A 353 20.76 5.26 -12.34
CA VAL A 353 21.09 4.96 -10.92
C VAL A 353 22.59 4.78 -10.75
N PRO A 354 23.29 5.62 -9.94
CA PRO A 354 24.69 5.38 -9.55
C PRO A 354 24.78 4.04 -8.79
N SER A 355 25.78 3.22 -9.11
CA SER A 355 26.12 2.00 -8.39
C SER A 355 26.21 2.30 -6.88
N ALA A 356 25.41 1.57 -6.09
CA ALA A 356 25.46 1.68 -4.63
C ALA A 356 26.89 1.38 -4.14
N PRO A 357 27.39 2.08 -3.09
CA PRO A 357 28.70 1.78 -2.54
C PRO A 357 28.72 0.34 -2.03
N THR A 358 29.67 -0.43 -2.55
CA THR A 358 30.03 -1.75 -2.04
C THR A 358 30.56 -1.60 -0.62
N GLY A 359 29.80 -1.97 0.37
CA GLY A 359 30.28 -2.05 1.75
C GLY A 359 29.25 -1.67 2.77
N THR A 360 28.58 -2.64 3.27
CA THR A 360 28.36 -3.03 4.67
C THR A 360 27.17 -3.99 4.73
N THR A 361 27.47 -5.24 4.95
CA THR A 361 26.56 -6.22 5.53
C THR A 361 26.07 -5.65 6.86
N THR A 362 24.89 -5.08 6.88
CA THR A 362 24.19 -4.82 8.14
C THR A 362 23.22 -5.97 8.34
N GLU A 363 23.59 -6.88 9.24
CA GLU A 363 22.67 -7.81 9.87
C GLU A 363 21.52 -6.99 10.46
N VAL A 364 20.31 -7.27 10.01
CA VAL A 364 19.05 -6.83 10.64
C VAL A 364 18.11 -8.00 10.69
#